data_23fbb38fbbb777be3b373494f8d68c66
#
_entry.id   23fbb38fbbb777be3b373494f8d68c66
#
_cell.length_a   1.000
_cell.length_b   1.000
_cell.length_c   1.000
_cell.angle_alpha   90.00
_cell.angle_beta   90.00
_cell.angle_gamma   90.00
#
_symmetry.space_group_name_H-M   'P 1'
#
loop_
_entity.id
_entity.type
_entity.pdbx_description
1 polymer ?
#
loop_
_entity_poly.entity_id
_entity_poly.type
_entity_poly.pdbx_seq_one_letter_code
_entity_poly.pdbx_strand_id
1 'polypeptide(L)'
;MSKFKKKNTEGTPAISTASLPDIVFMLLFFFMTATTMKDTDLKIENTLPKANQTAKLHKKEYVMYIYAGKPSERYRATLGGSDRIQLADKMASPADIKNFIITERAQRNSDDEKYLTASLKIDRNVKMGLVSAIKLELRKIEQLKVNYTTAKGNPVE
;
A
#
# COMPACT_ATOMS: atom_id res chain seq x y z
N MET A 1 39.64 62.91 -44.27
CA MET A 1 39.44 61.44 -44.50
C MET A 1 39.01 60.81 -43.22
N SER A 2 37.72 60.63 -43.03
CA SER A 2 37.15 60.06 -41.79
C SER A 2 36.96 58.56 -41.96
N LYS A 3 37.70 57.78 -41.15
CA LYS A 3 37.56 56.33 -41.08
C LYS A 3 36.42 55.99 -40.11
N PHE A 4 35.30 55.56 -40.62
CA PHE A 4 34.23 54.99 -39.83
C PHE A 4 34.68 53.61 -39.30
N LYS A 5 34.84 53.54 -38.00
CA LYS A 5 35.13 52.29 -37.26
C LYS A 5 33.84 51.48 -37.14
N LYS A 6 33.75 50.35 -37.83
CA LYS A 6 32.64 49.42 -37.80
C LYS A 6 32.51 48.85 -36.41
N LYS A 7 31.40 49.16 -35.71
CA LYS A 7 31.09 48.65 -34.37
C LYS A 7 30.70 47.18 -34.54
N ASN A 8 31.49 46.27 -34.03
CA ASN A 8 31.15 44.86 -33.94
C ASN A 8 29.91 44.73 -33.10
N THR A 9 28.85 44.29 -33.69
CA THR A 9 27.63 43.83 -32.98
C THR A 9 28.02 42.54 -32.29
N GLU A 10 28.23 42.59 -30.99
CA GLU A 10 28.37 41.38 -30.16
C GLU A 10 27.09 40.59 -30.33
N GLY A 11 27.17 39.46 -30.96
CA GLY A 11 26.08 38.49 -31.07
C GLY A 11 25.61 38.11 -29.66
N THR A 12 24.33 38.17 -29.41
CA THR A 12 23.71 37.66 -28.21
C THR A 12 24.22 36.21 -28.00
N PRO A 13 24.69 35.86 -26.80
CA PRO A 13 25.17 34.52 -26.54
C PRO A 13 24.07 33.53 -26.89
N ALA A 14 24.37 32.58 -27.74
CA ALA A 14 23.43 31.50 -28.09
C ALA A 14 23.05 30.77 -26.79
N ILE A 15 21.80 30.87 -26.41
CA ILE A 15 21.27 30.13 -25.27
C ILE A 15 21.44 28.64 -25.62
N SER A 16 22.30 27.96 -24.89
CA SER A 16 22.52 26.53 -25.09
C SER A 16 21.22 25.77 -24.71
N THR A 17 20.46 25.38 -25.72
CA THR A 17 19.26 24.53 -25.55
C THR A 17 19.63 23.09 -25.20
N ALA A 18 20.92 22.75 -25.19
CA ALA A 18 21.40 21.41 -24.89
C ALA A 18 21.18 20.99 -23.42
N SER A 19 21.06 21.93 -22.50
CA SER A 19 20.77 21.67 -21.07
C SER A 19 19.29 21.40 -20.76
N LEU A 20 18.39 21.83 -21.67
CA LEU A 20 16.94 21.71 -21.44
C LEU A 20 16.45 20.24 -21.44
N PRO A 21 16.89 19.38 -22.36
CA PRO A 21 16.57 17.94 -22.31
C PRO A 21 17.08 17.26 -21.04
N ASP A 22 18.25 17.66 -20.53
CA ASP A 22 18.85 17.07 -19.34
C ASP A 22 18.03 17.44 -18.07
N ILE A 23 17.59 18.70 -17.96
CA ILE A 23 16.73 19.14 -16.86
C ILE A 23 15.40 18.39 -16.90
N VAL A 24 14.79 18.23 -18.07
CA VAL A 24 13.54 17.49 -18.23
C VAL A 24 13.74 16.02 -17.87
N PHE A 25 14.84 15.40 -18.31
CA PHE A 25 15.18 14.02 -17.97
C PHE A 25 15.36 13.83 -16.46
N MET A 26 16.13 14.73 -15.82
CA MET A 26 16.34 14.70 -14.36
C MET A 26 15.03 14.89 -13.59
N LEU A 27 14.14 15.78 -14.05
CA LEU A 27 12.81 15.94 -13.44
C LEU A 27 11.95 14.70 -13.61
N LEU A 28 11.92 14.09 -14.79
CA LEU A 28 11.19 12.84 -15.04
C LEU A 28 11.73 11.70 -14.18
N PHE A 29 13.05 11.56 -14.09
CA PHE A 29 13.71 10.57 -13.22
C PHE A 29 13.39 10.82 -11.75
N PHE A 30 13.45 12.10 -11.29
CA PHE A 30 13.09 12.47 -9.93
C PHE A 30 11.63 12.13 -9.63
N PHE A 31 10.68 12.49 -10.50
CA PHE A 31 9.27 12.13 -10.30
C PHE A 31 9.06 10.63 -10.35
N MET A 32 9.73 9.91 -11.24
CA MET A 32 9.66 8.44 -11.30
C MET A 32 10.15 7.80 -10.00
N THR A 33 11.23 8.30 -9.40
CA THR A 33 11.75 7.80 -8.11
C THR A 33 10.92 8.29 -6.91
N ALA A 34 10.39 9.52 -6.95
CA ALA A 34 9.57 10.09 -5.89
C ALA A 34 8.15 9.49 -5.83
N THR A 35 7.64 8.96 -6.95
CA THR A 35 6.32 8.29 -6.98
C THR A 35 6.38 6.83 -6.51
N THR A 36 7.51 6.39 -6.00
CA THR A 36 7.66 5.03 -5.50
C THR A 36 6.83 4.81 -4.23
N MET A 37 5.98 3.80 -4.31
CA MET A 37 5.32 3.07 -3.22
C MET A 37 4.56 3.94 -2.22
N LYS A 38 3.27 4.04 -2.43
CA LYS A 38 2.34 4.39 -1.37
C LYS A 38 2.32 3.23 -0.36
N ASP A 39 3.18 3.31 0.65
CA ASP A 39 3.10 2.40 1.79
C ASP A 39 1.78 2.65 2.51
N THR A 40 1.04 1.57 2.76
CA THR A 40 -0.20 1.63 3.56
C THR A 40 0.15 2.12 4.96
N ASP A 41 -0.41 3.25 5.36
CA ASP A 41 -0.18 3.83 6.68
C ASP A 41 -0.90 2.98 7.74
N LEU A 42 -0.12 2.16 8.45
CA LEU A 42 -0.64 1.26 9.46
C LEU A 42 -0.97 2.05 10.74
N LYS A 43 -2.27 2.18 11.00
CA LYS A 43 -2.81 2.84 12.20
C LYS A 43 -2.99 1.89 13.37
N ILE A 44 -2.81 0.60 13.14
CA ILE A 44 -2.90 -0.45 14.16
C ILE A 44 -1.54 -1.10 14.39
N GLU A 45 -1.32 -1.54 15.62
CA GLU A 45 -0.21 -2.41 15.97
C GLU A 45 -0.46 -3.80 15.39
N ASN A 46 0.56 -4.38 14.81
CA ASN A 46 0.43 -5.68 14.17
C ASN A 46 1.66 -6.55 14.46
N THR A 47 1.65 -7.17 15.61
CA THR A 47 2.63 -8.21 15.97
C THR A 47 2.11 -9.55 15.46
N LEU A 48 2.65 -10.01 14.35
CA LEU A 48 2.20 -11.24 13.71
C LEU A 48 2.45 -12.47 14.59
N PRO A 49 1.52 -13.42 14.64
CA PRO A 49 1.76 -14.71 15.30
C PRO A 49 2.88 -15.47 14.59
N LYS A 50 3.64 -16.24 15.34
CA LYS A 50 4.71 -17.08 14.79
C LYS A 50 4.13 -18.41 14.26
N ALA A 51 4.71 -18.91 13.17
CA ALA A 51 4.41 -20.25 12.62
C ALA A 51 5.69 -20.89 12.10
N ASN A 52 5.80 -22.20 12.30
CA ASN A 52 6.97 -22.98 11.85
C ASN A 52 6.89 -23.35 10.36
N GLN A 53 5.69 -23.55 9.82
CA GLN A 53 5.47 -23.87 8.41
C GLN A 53 4.80 -22.69 7.72
N THR A 54 5.59 -21.91 6.96
CA THR A 54 5.11 -20.75 6.22
C THR A 54 5.41 -20.90 4.74
N ALA A 55 4.44 -20.60 3.88
CA ALA A 55 4.61 -20.51 2.44
C ALA A 55 4.58 -19.04 1.98
N LYS A 56 5.41 -18.71 1.00
CA LYS A 56 5.37 -17.37 0.38
C LYS A 56 4.25 -17.31 -0.66
N LEU A 57 3.47 -16.24 -0.65
CA LEU A 57 2.53 -15.94 -1.72
C LEU A 57 3.31 -15.53 -2.99
N HIS A 58 3.11 -16.26 -4.07
CA HIS A 58 3.83 -16.04 -5.32
C HIS A 58 3.40 -14.77 -6.05
N LYS A 59 2.11 -14.40 -5.96
CA LYS A 59 1.53 -13.26 -6.68
C LYS A 59 0.97 -12.23 -5.69
N LYS A 60 1.81 -11.29 -5.28
CA LYS A 60 1.42 -10.23 -4.33
C LYS A 60 0.40 -9.24 -4.91
N GLU A 61 0.33 -9.13 -6.23
CA GLU A 61 -0.58 -8.23 -6.96
C GLU A 61 -2.06 -8.57 -6.75
N TYR A 62 -2.36 -9.84 -6.48
CA TYR A 62 -3.72 -10.33 -6.24
C TYR A 62 -4.06 -10.49 -4.76
N VAL A 63 -3.31 -9.83 -3.89
CA VAL A 63 -3.51 -9.96 -2.44
C VAL A 63 -4.17 -8.70 -1.91
N MET A 64 -5.32 -8.87 -1.27
CA MET A 64 -6.03 -7.83 -0.53
C MET A 64 -5.69 -7.97 0.95
N TYR A 65 -5.15 -6.94 1.56
CA TYR A 65 -4.75 -6.98 2.96
C TYR A 65 -5.86 -6.48 3.87
N ILE A 66 -6.18 -7.28 4.88
CA ILE A 66 -7.09 -6.96 5.98
C ILE A 66 -6.26 -7.02 7.25
N TYR A 67 -6.13 -5.89 7.92
CA TYR A 67 -5.38 -5.77 9.16
C TYR A 67 -6.34 -5.79 10.34
N ALA A 68 -5.97 -6.49 11.42
CA ALA A 68 -6.72 -6.47 12.66
C ALA A 68 -5.76 -6.39 13.86
N GLY A 69 -6.01 -5.44 14.75
CA GLY A 69 -5.17 -5.18 15.91
C GLY A 69 -5.69 -4.04 16.76
N LYS A 70 -4.95 -3.72 17.81
CA LYS A 70 -5.19 -2.51 18.61
C LYS A 70 -4.66 -1.29 17.86
N PRO A 71 -5.31 -0.12 18.00
CA PRO A 71 -4.76 1.12 17.48
C PRO A 71 -3.37 1.37 18.07
N SER A 72 -2.42 1.82 17.23
CA SER A 72 -1.09 2.20 17.70
C SER A 72 -1.18 3.35 18.70
N GLU A 73 -0.17 3.50 19.56
CA GLU A 73 -0.18 4.49 20.65
C GLU A 73 -0.55 5.89 20.16
N ARG A 74 -0.07 6.26 18.99
CA ARG A 74 -0.37 7.55 18.34
C ARG A 74 -1.86 7.79 18.11
N TYR A 75 -2.62 6.73 17.84
CA TYR A 75 -4.05 6.82 17.50
C TYR A 75 -4.98 6.36 18.64
N ARG A 76 -4.45 5.82 19.73
CA ARG A 76 -5.26 5.35 20.87
C ARG A 76 -6.11 6.43 21.51
N ALA A 77 -5.60 7.67 21.58
CA ALA A 77 -6.35 8.79 22.13
C ALA A 77 -7.64 9.08 21.33
N THR A 78 -7.60 8.90 20.03
CA THR A 78 -8.74 9.19 19.13
C THR A 78 -9.61 7.96 18.87
N LEU A 79 -9.01 6.78 18.76
CA LEU A 79 -9.70 5.55 18.32
C LEU A 79 -10.07 4.61 19.47
N GLY A 80 -9.57 4.87 20.69
CA GLY A 80 -9.74 4.00 21.84
C GLY A 80 -8.77 2.81 21.83
N GLY A 81 -8.84 1.95 22.86
CA GLY A 81 -7.94 0.80 23.04
C GLY A 81 -8.49 -0.55 22.61
N SER A 82 -9.68 -0.60 22.00
CA SER A 82 -10.30 -1.84 21.54
C SER A 82 -9.73 -2.32 20.20
N ASP A 83 -9.78 -3.65 19.99
CA ASP A 83 -9.37 -4.24 18.72
C ASP A 83 -10.20 -3.69 17.55
N ARG A 84 -9.56 -3.32 16.47
CA ARG A 84 -10.18 -2.73 15.28
C ARG A 84 -9.66 -3.38 14.01
N ILE A 85 -10.39 -3.16 12.92
CA ILE A 85 -10.02 -3.58 11.58
C ILE A 85 -9.55 -2.35 10.80
N GLN A 86 -8.51 -2.52 10.00
CA GLN A 86 -8.08 -1.54 9.01
C GLN A 86 -8.11 -2.18 7.63
N LEU A 87 -8.80 -1.53 6.70
CA LEU A 87 -8.86 -1.87 5.28
C LEU A 87 -8.15 -0.76 4.50
N ALA A 88 -7.09 -1.10 3.79
CA ALA A 88 -6.18 -0.11 3.20
C ALA A 88 -5.75 0.93 4.26
N ASP A 89 -6.06 2.20 4.07
CA ASP A 89 -5.67 3.30 4.97
C ASP A 89 -6.78 3.74 5.93
N LYS A 90 -7.92 3.03 5.98
CA LYS A 90 -9.12 3.43 6.73
C LYS A 90 -9.44 2.43 7.84
N MET A 91 -9.83 2.96 9.01
CA MET A 91 -10.46 2.13 10.03
C MET A 91 -11.83 1.69 9.56
N ALA A 92 -12.16 0.43 9.82
CA ALA A 92 -13.36 -0.21 9.33
C ALA A 92 -14.00 -1.11 10.40
N SER A 93 -15.26 -1.43 10.18
CA SER A 93 -16.00 -2.46 10.89
C SER A 93 -16.01 -3.78 10.10
N PRO A 94 -16.37 -4.92 10.70
CA PRO A 94 -16.53 -6.17 9.96
C PRO A 94 -17.48 -6.05 8.77
N ALA A 95 -18.57 -5.26 8.89
CA ALA A 95 -19.56 -5.06 7.83
C ALA A 95 -18.98 -4.37 6.59
N ASP A 96 -17.96 -3.53 6.75
CA ASP A 96 -17.32 -2.79 5.65
C ASP A 96 -16.47 -3.67 4.75
N ILE A 97 -16.08 -4.86 5.23
CA ILE A 97 -15.30 -5.85 4.47
C ILE A 97 -15.97 -6.20 3.16
N LYS A 98 -17.30 -6.36 3.19
CA LYS A 98 -18.08 -6.67 1.99
C LYS A 98 -17.85 -5.63 0.89
N ASN A 99 -18.07 -4.36 1.22
CA ASN A 99 -17.94 -3.27 0.26
C ASN A 99 -16.49 -3.11 -0.23
N PHE A 100 -15.52 -3.29 0.66
CA PHE A 100 -14.11 -3.26 0.32
C PHE A 100 -13.76 -4.34 -0.71
N ILE A 101 -14.14 -5.59 -0.49
CA ILE A 101 -13.85 -6.70 -1.41
C ILE A 101 -14.53 -6.50 -2.76
N ILE A 102 -15.80 -6.05 -2.77
CA ILE A 102 -16.52 -5.77 -4.02
C ILE A 102 -15.82 -4.67 -4.81
N THR A 103 -15.37 -3.61 -4.16
CA THR A 103 -14.64 -2.51 -4.81
C THR A 103 -13.29 -3.00 -5.38
N GLU A 104 -12.55 -3.79 -4.62
CA GLU A 104 -11.29 -4.38 -5.06
C GLU A 104 -11.46 -5.33 -6.25
N ARG A 105 -12.54 -6.11 -6.28
CA ARG A 105 -12.90 -6.96 -7.42
C ARG A 105 -13.23 -6.12 -8.67
N ALA A 106 -14.04 -5.07 -8.50
CA ALA A 106 -14.46 -4.21 -9.60
C ALA A 106 -13.30 -3.43 -10.28
N GLN A 107 -12.21 -3.20 -9.58
CA GLN A 107 -11.01 -2.54 -10.11
C GLN A 107 -10.13 -3.48 -10.95
N ARG A 108 -10.44 -4.77 -11.02
CA ARG A 108 -9.62 -5.78 -11.67
C ARG A 108 -10.38 -6.48 -12.79
N ASN A 109 -9.63 -7.10 -13.70
CA ASN A 109 -10.23 -7.88 -14.78
C ASN A 109 -10.91 -9.15 -14.22
N SER A 110 -11.99 -9.56 -14.87
CA SER A 110 -12.75 -10.77 -14.49
C SER A 110 -11.88 -12.05 -14.45
N ASP A 111 -10.88 -12.14 -15.31
CA ASP A 111 -9.96 -13.28 -15.34
C ASP A 111 -9.04 -13.34 -14.12
N ASP A 112 -8.75 -12.20 -13.50
CA ASP A 112 -7.88 -12.07 -12.32
C ASP A 112 -8.64 -12.27 -11.01
N GLU A 113 -9.97 -12.15 -11.03
CA GLU A 113 -10.83 -12.28 -9.84
C GLU A 113 -10.64 -13.65 -9.15
N LYS A 114 -10.48 -14.70 -9.91
CA LYS A 114 -10.25 -16.06 -9.41
C LYS A 114 -8.93 -16.23 -8.62
N TYR A 115 -7.96 -15.33 -8.82
CA TYR A 115 -6.68 -15.35 -8.12
C TYR A 115 -6.67 -14.48 -6.87
N LEU A 116 -7.69 -13.64 -6.67
CA LEU A 116 -7.77 -12.74 -5.53
C LEU A 116 -7.75 -13.52 -4.21
N THR A 117 -6.83 -13.14 -3.35
CA THR A 117 -6.63 -13.75 -2.05
C THR A 117 -6.75 -12.70 -0.95
N ALA A 118 -7.62 -12.91 0.02
CA ALA A 118 -7.70 -12.08 1.20
C ALA A 118 -6.59 -12.51 2.18
N SER A 119 -5.63 -11.63 2.45
CA SER A 119 -4.55 -11.88 3.40
C SER A 119 -4.85 -11.18 4.72
N LEU A 120 -5.08 -11.98 5.75
CA LEU A 120 -5.36 -11.52 7.10
C LEU A 120 -4.05 -11.31 7.85
N LYS A 121 -3.74 -10.05 8.15
CA LYS A 121 -2.63 -9.65 9.01
C LYS A 121 -3.19 -9.30 10.39
N ILE A 122 -3.28 -10.29 11.25
CA ILE A 122 -3.92 -10.20 12.55
C ILE A 122 -2.85 -10.18 13.65
N ASP A 123 -2.96 -9.23 14.56
CA ASP A 123 -2.12 -9.20 15.75
C ASP A 123 -2.37 -10.43 16.64
N ARG A 124 -1.33 -10.96 17.24
CA ARG A 124 -1.39 -12.16 18.08
C ARG A 124 -2.34 -12.04 19.29
N ASN A 125 -2.58 -10.83 19.75
CA ASN A 125 -3.40 -10.53 20.92
C ASN A 125 -4.86 -10.18 20.61
N VAL A 126 -5.27 -10.22 19.33
CA VAL A 126 -6.64 -9.90 18.93
C VAL A 126 -7.62 -10.95 19.43
N LYS A 127 -8.77 -10.47 19.89
CA LYS A 127 -9.86 -11.36 20.34
C LYS A 127 -10.40 -12.21 19.18
N MET A 128 -10.52 -13.51 19.40
CA MET A 128 -11.01 -14.46 18.37
C MET A 128 -12.43 -14.12 17.87
N GLY A 129 -13.24 -13.43 18.67
CA GLY A 129 -14.54 -12.95 18.22
C GLY A 129 -14.45 -12.03 17.00
N LEU A 130 -13.47 -11.09 16.98
CA LEU A 130 -13.25 -10.22 15.83
C LEU A 130 -12.77 -11.01 14.61
N VAL A 131 -11.87 -11.97 14.80
CA VAL A 131 -11.38 -12.85 13.73
C VAL A 131 -12.52 -13.66 13.12
N SER A 132 -13.39 -14.20 13.96
CA SER A 132 -14.57 -14.96 13.52
C SER A 132 -15.56 -14.09 12.74
N ALA A 133 -15.76 -12.83 13.18
CA ALA A 133 -16.60 -11.88 12.45
C ALA A 133 -16.03 -11.56 11.06
N ILE A 134 -14.71 -11.33 10.94
CA ILE A 134 -14.03 -11.13 9.64
C ILE A 134 -14.27 -12.34 8.72
N LYS A 135 -14.04 -13.55 9.24
CA LYS A 135 -14.22 -14.79 8.46
C LYS A 135 -15.66 -14.98 8.01
N LEU A 136 -16.63 -14.62 8.85
CA LEU A 136 -18.03 -14.72 8.52
C LEU A 136 -18.41 -13.77 7.37
N GLU A 137 -17.93 -12.52 7.39
CA GLU A 137 -18.16 -11.57 6.31
C GLU A 137 -17.50 -12.01 5.00
N LEU A 138 -16.27 -12.54 5.04
CA LEU A 138 -15.60 -13.09 3.86
C LEU A 138 -16.37 -14.28 3.27
N ARG A 139 -16.94 -15.15 4.11
CA ARG A 139 -17.77 -16.28 3.67
C ARG A 139 -19.06 -15.82 3.00
N LYS A 140 -19.74 -14.79 3.53
CA LYS A 140 -20.98 -14.25 2.96
C LYS A 140 -20.82 -13.74 1.53
N ILE A 141 -19.63 -13.30 1.16
CA ILE A 141 -19.30 -12.79 -0.18
C ILE A 141 -18.51 -13.80 -1.03
N GLU A 142 -18.48 -15.05 -0.60
CA GLU A 142 -17.78 -16.16 -1.29
C GLU A 142 -16.29 -15.91 -1.51
N GLN A 143 -15.65 -15.11 -0.65
CA GLN A 143 -14.20 -14.94 -0.66
C GLN A 143 -13.55 -16.09 0.11
N LEU A 144 -13.42 -17.24 -0.54
CA LEU A 144 -12.93 -18.47 0.08
C LEU A 144 -11.40 -18.58 0.11
N LYS A 145 -10.71 -17.85 -0.78
CA LYS A 145 -9.24 -17.79 -0.76
C LYS A 145 -8.78 -16.82 0.32
N VAL A 146 -8.50 -17.38 1.48
CA VAL A 146 -8.03 -16.63 2.65
C VAL A 146 -6.65 -17.14 3.06
N ASN A 147 -5.71 -16.22 3.26
CA ASN A 147 -4.38 -16.48 3.77
C ASN A 147 -4.19 -15.79 5.12
N TYR A 148 -3.50 -16.45 6.05
CA TYR A 148 -3.09 -15.85 7.32
C TYR A 148 -1.60 -15.49 7.24
N THR A 149 -1.28 -14.24 7.40
CA THR A 149 0.10 -13.78 7.43
C THR A 149 0.69 -14.05 8.82
N THR A 150 1.78 -14.78 8.86
CA THR A 150 2.50 -15.14 10.08
C THR A 150 3.99 -14.83 9.95
N ALA A 151 4.67 -14.61 11.05
CA ALA A 151 6.12 -14.56 11.10
C ALA A 151 6.69 -15.98 11.19
N LYS A 152 7.85 -16.22 10.57
CA LYS A 152 8.54 -17.51 10.69
C LYS A 152 9.14 -17.63 12.09
N GLY A 153 8.81 -18.68 12.81
CA GLY A 153 9.32 -18.94 14.14
C GLY A 153 8.57 -20.07 14.83
N ASN A 154 9.03 -20.43 16.04
CA ASN A 154 8.33 -21.42 16.85
C ASN A 154 7.06 -20.77 17.47
N PRO A 155 5.85 -21.36 17.30
CA PRO A 155 4.61 -20.80 17.84
C PRO A 155 4.53 -20.88 19.40
N VAL A 156 5.39 -21.65 20.04
CA VAL A 156 5.38 -21.86 21.51
C VAL A 156 6.25 -20.84 22.27
N GLU A 157 7.03 -20.04 21.55
CA GLU A 157 7.77 -18.89 22.09
C GLU A 157 6.96 -17.60 21.87
#